data_713f66462a27bcad5ded7c17374bf8f8
#
_entry.id   713f66462a27bcad5ded7c17374bf8f8
#
_cell.length_a   1.000
_cell.length_b   1.000
_cell.length_c   1.000
_cell.angle_alpha   90.00
_cell.angle_beta   90.00
_cell.angle_gamma   90.00
#
_symmetry.space_group_name_H-M   'P 1'
#
loop_
_entity.id
_entity.type
_entity.pdbx_description
1 polymer ?
#
loop_
_entity_poly.entity_id
_entity_poly.type
_entity_poly.pdbx_seq_one_letter_code
_entity_poly.pdbx_strand_id
1 'polypeptide(L)'
;MLALAGCILLWPNQQTYAAELQKDNYNGWYYENGQAYWYDNGVLARSKEVYDPQTDAWYWFEADGTMARDKDVFIVLNADGTGKWTRYDSDGRMVKGESYKNGAWYYFDLTTGAMAKGFVNLPQSDDPNGKWVYYDPITGKMQYGEQYIDGYWYYFDTATGKMAHGITNIPDNDDAGGKWVYYDSITGRMQYGEQYIDGNRYYFDTVTGKMAHGKYYRDGAYYYYDTVTGIMQYGEQTIDGDEYYFDTETGAMVTGEVERDGRYYYYDDETGAMLGLGEQIVKYAEKFLGTPYTWGGTSPDTGFDCSGFTQYVYSNFGIDLDRTSSAQRRQGEAVDEDDIMPGDLVCYSGHVAIYVGNNQIYHASDPIGYADLSSSYWQQHLIGAGR
;
A
#
# COMPACT_ATOMS: atom_id res chain seq x y z
N MET A 1 -2.57 -90.65 38.90
CA MET A 1 -2.74 -89.99 39.90
C MET A 1 -2.18 -88.61 39.73
N LEU A 2 -2.90 -87.82 39.04
CA LEU A 2 -2.52 -86.52 38.63
C LEU A 2 -3.16 -85.46 39.50
N ALA A 3 -2.35 -84.61 40.10
CA ALA A 3 -2.77 -83.42 40.79
C ALA A 3 -2.91 -82.27 39.82
N LEU A 4 -4.07 -81.73 39.66
CA LEU A 4 -4.31 -80.49 38.92
C LEU A 4 -4.04 -79.28 39.83
N ALA A 5 -2.95 -78.51 39.50
CA ALA A 5 -2.70 -77.24 40.12
C ALA A 5 -3.57 -76.18 39.48
N GLY A 6 -4.47 -75.55 40.21
CA GLY A 6 -5.27 -74.42 39.81
C GLY A 6 -4.42 -73.17 39.89
N CYS A 7 -4.17 -72.54 38.74
CA CYS A 7 -3.62 -71.17 38.66
C CYS A 7 -4.70 -70.18 39.06
N ILE A 8 -4.54 -69.55 40.23
CA ILE A 8 -5.26 -68.36 40.61
C ILE A 8 -4.56 -67.15 39.87
N LEU A 9 -5.22 -66.61 38.83
CA LEU A 9 -4.86 -65.36 38.23
C LEU A 9 -5.26 -64.23 39.22
N LEU A 10 -4.23 -63.70 39.88
CA LEU A 10 -4.34 -62.43 40.61
C LEU A 10 -4.43 -61.31 39.60
N TRP A 11 -5.56 -60.63 39.52
CA TRP A 11 -5.70 -59.37 38.85
C TRP A 11 -5.04 -58.28 39.71
N PRO A 12 -4.06 -57.51 39.18
CA PRO A 12 -3.53 -56.39 39.92
C PRO A 12 -4.49 -55.19 39.82
N ASN A 13 -4.63 -54.49 40.94
CA ASN A 13 -5.13 -53.15 41.11
C ASN A 13 -6.63 -52.87 40.88
N GLN A 14 -7.45 -53.27 41.82
CA GLN A 14 -8.46 -52.35 42.26
C GLN A 14 -7.76 -51.22 43.05
N GLN A 15 -7.57 -50.06 42.41
CA GLN A 15 -7.37 -48.83 43.17
C GLN A 15 -8.60 -48.69 44.08
N THR A 16 -8.36 -48.80 45.34
CA THR A 16 -9.31 -48.40 46.35
C THR A 16 -9.58 -46.93 46.18
N TYR A 17 -10.68 -46.59 45.47
CA TYR A 17 -11.26 -45.27 45.59
C TYR A 17 -11.49 -45.03 47.06
N ALA A 18 -10.94 -43.96 47.64
CA ALA A 18 -11.16 -43.57 49.01
C ALA A 18 -12.67 -43.65 49.26
N ALA A 19 -13.05 -44.31 50.32
CA ALA A 19 -14.44 -44.47 50.69
C ALA A 19 -15.14 -43.14 50.62
N GLU A 20 -16.21 -43.04 49.83
CA GLU A 20 -17.02 -41.80 49.76
C GLU A 20 -17.46 -41.52 51.19
N LEU A 21 -16.87 -40.54 51.82
CA LEU A 21 -17.35 -39.93 53.02
C LEU A 21 -18.72 -39.28 52.67
N GLN A 22 -19.82 -40.01 52.82
CA GLN A 22 -21.17 -39.42 52.85
C GLN A 22 -21.22 -38.53 54.09
N LYS A 23 -20.93 -37.20 53.84
CA LYS A 23 -21.19 -36.22 54.89
C LYS A 23 -22.61 -35.74 54.72
N ASP A 24 -23.50 -36.46 55.40
CA ASP A 24 -24.95 -36.24 55.39
C ASP A 24 -25.22 -34.69 55.51
N ASN A 25 -25.84 -34.12 54.47
CA ASN A 25 -26.21 -32.68 54.35
C ASN A 25 -25.10 -31.65 54.45
N TYR A 26 -23.79 -31.98 54.22
CA TYR A 26 -22.74 -31.02 54.23
C TYR A 26 -22.75 -30.23 52.89
N ASN A 27 -22.59 -28.93 52.98
CA ASN A 27 -22.49 -28.05 51.84
C ASN A 27 -21.29 -27.15 51.99
N GLY A 28 -20.45 -27.01 50.94
CA GLY A 28 -19.34 -26.10 50.91
C GLY A 28 -17.96 -26.76 50.88
N TRP A 29 -16.96 -25.99 51.23
CA TRP A 29 -15.56 -26.38 51.19
C TRP A 29 -15.17 -27.41 52.24
N TYR A 30 -14.43 -28.42 51.78
CA TYR A 30 -13.77 -29.39 52.65
C TYR A 30 -12.29 -29.50 52.28
N TYR A 31 -11.42 -29.51 53.24
CA TYR A 31 -9.97 -29.57 53.06
C TYR A 31 -9.39 -30.82 53.71
N GLU A 32 -8.61 -31.59 52.96
CA GLU A 32 -7.95 -32.77 53.45
C GLU A 32 -6.62 -32.96 52.74
N ASN A 33 -5.53 -33.27 53.47
CA ASN A 33 -4.18 -33.51 52.94
C ASN A 33 -3.67 -32.43 51.98
N GLY A 34 -4.02 -31.14 52.22
CA GLY A 34 -3.65 -30.03 51.38
C GLY A 34 -4.46 -29.88 50.06
N GLN A 35 -5.48 -30.74 49.88
CA GLN A 35 -6.41 -30.65 48.76
C GLN A 35 -7.71 -30.00 49.18
N ALA A 36 -8.36 -29.29 48.26
CA ALA A 36 -9.67 -28.70 48.44
C ALA A 36 -10.72 -29.49 47.68
N TYR A 37 -11.85 -29.69 48.32
CA TYR A 37 -13.03 -30.42 47.80
C TYR A 37 -14.27 -29.58 48.04
N TRP A 38 -15.32 -29.83 47.27
CA TRP A 38 -16.64 -29.22 47.47
C TRP A 38 -17.72 -30.28 47.59
N TYR A 39 -18.55 -30.12 48.57
CA TYR A 39 -19.73 -30.95 48.77
C TYR A 39 -21.01 -30.15 48.53
N ASP A 40 -21.99 -30.78 47.91
CA ASP A 40 -23.31 -30.25 47.64
C ASP A 40 -24.34 -31.27 48.13
N ASN A 41 -25.04 -30.95 49.24
CA ASN A 41 -25.94 -31.86 49.94
C ASN A 41 -25.31 -33.24 50.29
N GLY A 42 -24.07 -33.19 50.78
CA GLY A 42 -23.34 -34.41 51.12
C GLY A 42 -22.67 -35.12 49.93
N VAL A 43 -22.91 -34.69 48.71
CA VAL A 43 -22.33 -35.26 47.48
C VAL A 43 -21.06 -34.51 47.07
N LEU A 44 -19.97 -35.23 46.87
CA LEU A 44 -18.71 -34.67 46.42
C LEU A 44 -18.82 -34.21 44.96
N ALA A 45 -18.45 -32.95 44.70
CA ALA A 45 -18.36 -32.42 43.35
C ALA A 45 -17.28 -33.14 42.55
N ARG A 46 -17.61 -33.68 41.37
CA ARG A 46 -16.71 -34.39 40.46
C ARG A 46 -17.02 -33.99 39.02
N SER A 47 -15.97 -33.70 38.23
CA SER A 47 -16.09 -33.33 36.83
C SER A 47 -17.14 -32.23 36.59
N LYS A 48 -17.17 -31.22 37.46
CA LYS A 48 -18.15 -30.11 37.37
C LYS A 48 -17.61 -28.75 37.81
N GLU A 49 -18.18 -27.71 37.27
CA GLU A 49 -17.99 -26.33 37.74
C GLU A 49 -18.91 -26.08 38.96
N VAL A 50 -18.40 -25.38 39.94
CA VAL A 50 -19.12 -24.92 41.12
C VAL A 50 -18.88 -23.44 41.32
N TYR A 51 -19.95 -22.68 41.53
CA TYR A 51 -19.88 -21.26 41.93
C TYR A 51 -19.95 -21.17 43.46
N ASP A 52 -18.97 -20.48 44.02
CA ASP A 52 -18.96 -20.13 45.44
C ASP A 52 -19.34 -18.65 45.61
N PRO A 53 -20.53 -18.36 46.18
CA PRO A 53 -20.97 -16.98 46.39
C PRO A 53 -20.17 -16.21 47.44
N GLN A 54 -19.39 -16.89 48.30
CA GLN A 54 -18.57 -16.25 49.34
C GLN A 54 -17.30 -15.63 48.73
N THR A 55 -16.75 -16.28 47.71
CA THR A 55 -15.57 -15.83 47.02
C THR A 55 -15.87 -15.13 45.69
N ASP A 56 -17.14 -15.13 45.27
CA ASP A 56 -17.63 -14.67 43.95
C ASP A 56 -16.82 -15.26 42.81
N ALA A 57 -16.57 -16.58 42.86
CA ALA A 57 -15.71 -17.25 41.89
C ALA A 57 -16.27 -18.63 41.51
N TRP A 58 -15.92 -19.05 40.28
CA TRP A 58 -16.16 -20.40 39.79
C TRP A 58 -14.92 -21.25 39.97
N TYR A 59 -15.13 -22.54 40.35
CA TYR A 59 -14.08 -23.53 40.57
C TYR A 59 -14.41 -24.79 39.76
N TRP A 60 -13.39 -25.52 39.33
CA TRP A 60 -13.55 -26.84 38.73
C TRP A 60 -13.09 -27.93 39.67
N PHE A 61 -13.87 -28.99 39.76
CA PHE A 61 -13.51 -30.21 40.51
C PHE A 61 -13.28 -31.36 39.54
N GLU A 62 -12.10 -31.97 39.64
CA GLU A 62 -11.67 -33.08 38.79
C GLU A 62 -12.52 -34.35 39.01
N ALA A 63 -12.29 -35.42 38.23
CA ALA A 63 -13.00 -36.67 38.35
C ALA A 63 -12.76 -37.36 39.71
N ASP A 64 -11.63 -37.10 40.35
CA ASP A 64 -11.35 -37.59 41.72
C ASP A 64 -11.95 -36.70 42.84
N GLY A 65 -12.49 -35.53 42.46
CA GLY A 65 -13.09 -34.53 43.37
C GLY A 65 -12.11 -33.47 43.85
N THR A 66 -10.86 -33.51 43.46
CA THR A 66 -9.90 -32.43 43.83
C THR A 66 -10.13 -31.18 43.01
N MET A 67 -9.90 -30.00 43.62
CA MET A 67 -10.00 -28.70 42.94
C MET A 67 -8.86 -28.51 41.97
N ALA A 68 -9.20 -28.12 40.71
CA ALA A 68 -8.22 -27.72 39.70
C ALA A 68 -7.49 -26.42 40.10
N ARG A 69 -6.15 -26.39 39.97
CA ARG A 69 -5.31 -25.22 40.23
C ARG A 69 -4.26 -25.06 39.16
N ASP A 70 -3.99 -23.83 38.77
CA ASP A 70 -2.95 -23.42 37.84
C ASP A 70 -2.92 -24.23 36.54
N LYS A 71 -4.10 -24.56 36.01
CA LYS A 71 -4.25 -25.39 34.81
C LYS A 71 -5.41 -24.95 33.92
N ASP A 72 -5.31 -25.35 32.65
CA ASP A 72 -6.39 -25.25 31.69
C ASP A 72 -7.19 -26.56 31.66
N VAL A 73 -8.51 -26.45 31.63
CA VAL A 73 -9.44 -27.59 31.63
C VAL A 73 -10.39 -27.51 30.45
N PHE A 74 -10.54 -28.61 29.71
CA PHE A 74 -11.56 -28.69 28.67
C PHE A 74 -12.86 -29.27 29.28
N ILE A 75 -13.92 -28.49 29.20
CA ILE A 75 -15.22 -28.84 29.73
C ILE A 75 -16.15 -29.20 28.57
N VAL A 76 -16.56 -30.46 28.51
CA VAL A 76 -17.51 -30.92 27.51
C VAL A 76 -18.90 -30.40 27.87
N LEU A 77 -19.54 -29.70 26.93
CA LEU A 77 -20.86 -29.10 27.12
C LEU A 77 -21.97 -29.86 26.39
N ASN A 78 -21.63 -30.53 25.28
CA ASN A 78 -22.59 -31.20 24.41
C ASN A 78 -22.25 -32.67 24.22
N ALA A 79 -23.25 -33.45 23.86
CA ALA A 79 -23.13 -34.90 23.65
C ALA A 79 -22.21 -35.28 22.46
N ASP A 80 -21.98 -34.36 21.54
CA ASP A 80 -21.03 -34.50 20.40
C ASP A 80 -19.58 -34.30 20.80
N GLY A 81 -19.29 -34.01 22.08
CA GLY A 81 -17.97 -33.77 22.61
C GLY A 81 -17.48 -32.32 22.45
N THR A 82 -18.32 -31.43 21.92
CA THR A 82 -17.98 -29.99 21.89
C THR A 82 -18.05 -29.37 23.28
N GLY A 83 -17.19 -28.38 23.52
CA GLY A 83 -17.06 -27.77 24.84
C GLY A 83 -16.23 -26.49 24.82
N LYS A 84 -15.83 -26.09 26.02
CA LYS A 84 -15.02 -24.89 26.23
C LYS A 84 -13.70 -25.21 26.94
N TRP A 85 -12.63 -24.51 26.59
CA TRP A 85 -11.45 -24.45 27.44
C TRP A 85 -11.62 -23.34 28.48
N THR A 86 -11.31 -23.62 29.72
CA THR A 86 -11.31 -22.69 30.86
C THR A 86 -9.94 -22.74 31.53
N ARG A 87 -9.57 -21.70 32.24
CA ARG A 87 -8.34 -21.64 33.03
C ARG A 87 -8.69 -21.41 34.49
N TYR A 88 -7.98 -22.11 35.37
CA TYR A 88 -8.05 -21.92 36.83
C TYR A 88 -6.70 -21.46 37.33
N ASP A 89 -6.69 -20.40 38.16
CA ASP A 89 -5.48 -19.80 38.74
C ASP A 89 -4.90 -20.68 39.87
N SER A 90 -3.86 -20.19 40.55
CA SER A 90 -3.22 -20.87 41.68
C SER A 90 -4.15 -21.08 42.87
N ASP A 91 -5.18 -20.25 43.04
CA ASP A 91 -6.17 -20.34 44.08
C ASP A 91 -7.39 -21.24 43.65
N GLY A 92 -7.36 -21.72 42.40
CA GLY A 92 -8.42 -22.50 41.80
C GLY A 92 -9.59 -21.71 41.25
N ARG A 93 -9.49 -20.37 41.21
CA ARG A 93 -10.55 -19.50 40.67
C ARG A 93 -10.52 -19.50 39.16
N MET A 94 -11.68 -19.54 38.52
CA MET A 94 -11.80 -19.40 37.10
C MET A 94 -11.29 -18.05 36.64
N VAL A 95 -10.34 -18.07 35.70
CA VAL A 95 -9.78 -16.86 35.08
C VAL A 95 -10.76 -16.29 34.06
N LYS A 96 -10.96 -14.99 34.11
CA LYS A 96 -11.76 -14.20 33.16
C LYS A 96 -10.98 -13.01 32.67
N GLY A 97 -11.27 -12.56 31.41
CA GLY A 97 -10.54 -11.45 30.79
C GLY A 97 -9.18 -11.86 30.25
N GLU A 98 -8.29 -10.88 30.07
CA GLU A 98 -6.94 -11.11 29.57
C GLU A 98 -6.07 -11.84 30.59
N SER A 99 -5.29 -12.81 30.14
CA SER A 99 -4.43 -13.64 30.99
C SER A 99 -3.12 -13.94 30.27
N TYR A 100 -1.98 -13.57 30.86
CA TYR A 100 -0.65 -13.90 30.38
C TYR A 100 -0.14 -15.18 31.04
N LYS A 101 0.22 -16.18 30.21
CA LYS A 101 0.80 -17.44 30.68
C LYS A 101 1.76 -18.04 29.65
N ASN A 102 2.90 -18.51 30.10
CA ASN A 102 3.90 -19.19 29.25
C ASN A 102 4.31 -18.38 28.00
N GLY A 103 4.51 -17.06 28.14
CA GLY A 103 4.98 -16.20 27.07
C GLY A 103 3.90 -15.76 26.07
N ALA A 104 2.62 -16.02 26.34
CA ALA A 104 1.51 -15.65 25.45
C ALA A 104 0.34 -15.03 26.20
N TRP A 105 -0.39 -14.15 25.53
CA TRP A 105 -1.66 -13.63 25.99
C TRP A 105 -2.81 -14.51 25.51
N TYR A 106 -3.81 -14.64 26.38
CA TYR A 106 -5.08 -15.34 26.17
C TYR A 106 -6.21 -14.44 26.64
N TYR A 107 -7.41 -14.70 26.18
CA TYR A 107 -8.62 -14.07 26.70
C TYR A 107 -9.65 -15.12 27.08
N PHE A 108 -10.28 -14.92 28.21
CA PHE A 108 -11.37 -15.77 28.70
C PHE A 108 -12.62 -14.92 28.83
N ASP A 109 -13.69 -15.37 28.21
CA ASP A 109 -14.99 -14.69 28.23
C ASP A 109 -15.43 -14.30 29.66
N LEU A 110 -15.83 -13.05 29.83
CA LEU A 110 -16.12 -12.50 31.16
C LEU A 110 -17.30 -13.16 31.84
N THR A 111 -18.21 -13.77 31.08
CA THR A 111 -19.40 -14.44 31.58
C THR A 111 -19.16 -15.95 31.81
N THR A 112 -18.69 -16.61 30.76
CA THR A 112 -18.62 -18.08 30.71
C THR A 112 -17.24 -18.63 31.07
N GLY A 113 -16.18 -17.80 31.12
CA GLY A 113 -14.81 -18.26 31.30
C GLY A 113 -14.27 -19.06 30.13
N ALA A 114 -14.95 -19.06 28.98
CA ALA A 114 -14.50 -19.78 27.81
C ALA A 114 -13.29 -19.09 27.17
N MET A 115 -12.23 -19.86 26.84
CA MET A 115 -11.05 -19.35 26.13
C MET A 115 -11.46 -18.87 24.74
N ALA A 116 -11.11 -17.65 24.42
CA ALA A 116 -11.38 -17.03 23.14
C ALA A 116 -10.55 -17.65 22.03
N LYS A 117 -11.13 -17.72 20.83
CA LYS A 117 -10.52 -18.21 19.60
C LYS A 117 -11.04 -17.37 18.42
N GLY A 118 -10.19 -17.16 17.40
CA GLY A 118 -10.55 -16.31 16.27
C GLY A 118 -10.54 -14.82 16.61
N PHE A 119 -11.31 -14.04 15.84
CA PHE A 119 -11.44 -12.60 16.05
C PHE A 119 -12.27 -12.29 17.31
N VAL A 120 -11.75 -11.40 18.13
CA VAL A 120 -12.44 -10.93 19.35
C VAL A 120 -12.30 -9.42 19.46
N ASN A 121 -13.40 -8.75 19.75
CA ASN A 121 -13.38 -7.33 20.09
C ASN A 121 -13.29 -7.18 21.62
N LEU A 122 -12.17 -6.73 22.13
CA LEU A 122 -11.96 -6.47 23.55
C LEU A 122 -12.37 -5.04 23.89
N PRO A 123 -13.14 -4.80 24.94
CA PRO A 123 -13.44 -3.46 25.42
C PRO A 123 -12.15 -2.70 25.76
N GLN A 124 -11.99 -1.50 25.22
CA GLN A 124 -10.86 -0.61 25.50
C GLN A 124 -11.39 0.78 25.81
N SER A 125 -10.93 1.39 26.90
CA SER A 125 -11.47 2.66 27.41
C SER A 125 -11.15 3.87 26.55
N ASP A 126 -10.06 3.82 25.78
CA ASP A 126 -9.58 4.89 24.90
C ASP A 126 -10.05 4.74 23.44
N ASP A 127 -10.72 3.63 23.10
CA ASP A 127 -11.30 3.38 21.79
C ASP A 127 -12.76 2.90 21.96
N PRO A 128 -13.75 3.73 21.60
CA PRO A 128 -15.17 3.38 21.76
C PRO A 128 -15.58 2.18 20.91
N ASN A 129 -14.82 1.82 19.86
CA ASN A 129 -15.05 0.66 19.01
C ASN A 129 -14.39 -0.61 19.56
N GLY A 130 -13.70 -0.51 20.70
CA GLY A 130 -12.94 -1.61 21.31
C GLY A 130 -11.62 -1.89 20.61
N LYS A 131 -11.01 -3.00 20.97
CA LYS A 131 -9.75 -3.50 20.44
C LYS A 131 -9.98 -4.83 19.75
N TRP A 132 -9.98 -4.88 18.42
CA TRP A 132 -10.01 -6.12 17.69
C TRP A 132 -8.64 -6.82 17.76
N VAL A 133 -8.66 -8.09 18.15
CA VAL A 133 -7.49 -8.98 18.23
C VAL A 133 -7.83 -10.34 17.64
N TYR A 134 -6.82 -11.15 17.39
CA TYR A 134 -7.00 -12.51 16.90
C TYR A 134 -6.31 -13.52 17.79
N TYR A 135 -7.05 -14.54 18.19
CA TYR A 135 -6.52 -15.68 18.95
C TYR A 135 -6.47 -16.92 18.07
N ASP A 136 -5.32 -17.57 18.06
CA ASP A 136 -5.12 -18.80 17.30
C ASP A 136 -6.24 -19.83 17.60
N PRO A 137 -6.92 -20.37 16.58
CA PRO A 137 -8.10 -21.21 16.78
C PRO A 137 -7.80 -22.56 17.45
N ILE A 138 -6.53 -22.99 17.46
CA ILE A 138 -6.12 -24.25 18.10
C ILE A 138 -5.65 -23.97 19.53
N THR A 139 -4.69 -23.07 19.68
CA THR A 139 -3.99 -22.85 20.96
C THR A 139 -4.62 -21.77 21.84
N GLY A 140 -5.46 -20.88 21.28
CA GLY A 140 -6.00 -19.71 21.97
C GLY A 140 -4.99 -18.61 22.26
N LYS A 141 -3.77 -18.67 21.69
CA LYS A 141 -2.74 -17.63 21.85
C LYS A 141 -3.04 -16.43 21.00
N MET A 142 -2.91 -15.21 21.54
CA MET A 142 -3.01 -13.97 20.78
C MET A 142 -1.95 -13.95 19.67
N GLN A 143 -2.35 -13.53 18.48
CA GLN A 143 -1.49 -13.41 17.30
C GLN A 143 -1.04 -11.97 17.08
N TYR A 144 0.12 -11.79 16.47
CA TYR A 144 0.78 -10.52 16.21
C TYR A 144 1.36 -10.49 14.80
N GLY A 145 1.65 -9.29 14.30
CA GLY A 145 2.22 -9.09 12.97
C GLY A 145 1.25 -9.44 11.84
N GLU A 146 1.79 -9.75 10.68
CA GLU A 146 0.98 -10.15 9.52
C GLU A 146 0.43 -11.57 9.70
N GLN A 147 -0.87 -11.71 9.50
CA GLN A 147 -1.58 -12.99 9.59
C GLN A 147 -2.45 -13.21 8.35
N TYR A 148 -2.34 -14.39 7.75
CA TYR A 148 -3.20 -14.79 6.63
C TYR A 148 -4.35 -15.66 7.18
N ILE A 149 -5.58 -15.10 7.14
CA ILE A 149 -6.76 -15.71 7.75
C ILE A 149 -7.90 -15.71 6.74
N ASP A 150 -8.45 -16.87 6.46
CA ASP A 150 -9.62 -17.06 5.57
C ASP A 150 -9.46 -16.37 4.20
N GLY A 151 -8.25 -16.41 3.63
CA GLY A 151 -7.97 -15.87 2.30
C GLY A 151 -7.57 -14.38 2.28
N TYR A 152 -7.40 -13.74 3.41
CA TYR A 152 -7.05 -12.32 3.52
C TYR A 152 -5.88 -12.08 4.46
N TRP A 153 -5.07 -11.06 4.16
CA TRP A 153 -4.04 -10.59 5.05
C TRP A 153 -4.59 -9.56 6.03
N TYR A 154 -4.16 -9.68 7.28
CA TYR A 154 -4.40 -8.76 8.38
C TYR A 154 -3.09 -8.42 9.06
N TYR A 155 -3.04 -7.32 9.76
CA TYR A 155 -1.93 -6.99 10.63
C TYR A 155 -2.41 -6.71 12.04
N PHE A 156 -1.75 -7.34 13.01
CA PHE A 156 -1.98 -7.12 14.43
C PHE A 156 -0.72 -6.49 15.02
N ASP A 157 -0.86 -5.30 15.60
CA ASP A 157 0.24 -4.56 16.20
C ASP A 157 1.10 -5.46 17.09
N THR A 158 2.42 -5.41 16.93
CA THR A 158 3.35 -6.35 17.57
C THR A 158 3.47 -6.17 19.08
N ALA A 159 3.07 -5.01 19.62
CA ALA A 159 3.10 -4.74 21.07
C ALA A 159 1.74 -5.00 21.71
N THR A 160 0.67 -4.59 21.07
CA THR A 160 -0.68 -4.56 21.65
C THR A 160 -1.60 -5.67 21.14
N GLY A 161 -1.29 -6.28 20.00
CA GLY A 161 -2.17 -7.22 19.29
C GLY A 161 -3.38 -6.57 18.63
N LYS A 162 -3.49 -5.23 18.63
CA LYS A 162 -4.61 -4.52 18.00
C LYS A 162 -4.56 -4.65 16.48
N MET A 163 -5.68 -5.01 15.86
CA MET A 163 -5.84 -5.09 14.41
C MET A 163 -5.70 -3.72 13.77
N ALA A 164 -4.91 -3.65 12.70
CA ALA A 164 -4.71 -2.43 11.92
C ALA A 164 -5.92 -2.11 11.05
N HIS A 165 -6.19 -0.81 10.90
CA HIS A 165 -7.16 -0.22 10.00
C HIS A 165 -6.57 1.03 9.34
N GLY A 166 -6.97 1.34 8.11
CA GLY A 166 -6.44 2.49 7.37
C GLY A 166 -5.03 2.26 6.82
N ILE A 167 -4.40 3.35 6.39
CA ILE A 167 -3.01 3.33 5.92
C ILE A 167 -2.09 3.12 7.13
N THR A 168 -1.30 2.07 7.08
CA THR A 168 -0.46 1.63 8.21
C THR A 168 0.95 1.30 7.71
N ASN A 169 1.97 1.78 8.42
CA ASN A 169 3.34 1.34 8.21
C ASN A 169 3.60 0.08 9.03
N ILE A 170 3.98 -0.99 8.38
CA ILE A 170 4.30 -2.27 9.03
C ILE A 170 5.76 -2.65 8.76
N PRO A 171 6.39 -3.46 9.65
CA PRO A 171 7.75 -3.94 9.42
C PRO A 171 7.89 -4.65 8.08
N ASP A 172 8.99 -4.37 7.38
CA ASP A 172 9.40 -5.04 6.14
C ASP A 172 10.82 -5.56 6.28
N ASN A 173 11.07 -6.80 5.86
CA ASN A 173 12.41 -7.38 5.94
C ASN A 173 13.38 -6.78 4.91
N ASP A 174 12.84 -6.25 3.81
CA ASP A 174 13.61 -5.70 2.70
C ASP A 174 13.79 -4.18 2.80
N ASP A 175 13.07 -3.53 3.73
CA ASP A 175 13.10 -2.07 3.92
C ASP A 175 13.08 -1.73 5.41
N ALA A 176 14.19 -1.18 5.91
CA ALA A 176 14.30 -0.74 7.31
C ALA A 176 13.28 0.34 7.71
N GLY A 177 12.73 1.06 6.74
CA GLY A 177 11.63 2.04 6.93
C GLY A 177 10.26 1.39 7.06
N GLY A 178 10.17 0.08 6.84
CA GLY A 178 8.91 -0.64 6.75
C GLY A 178 8.20 -0.46 5.41
N LYS A 179 7.03 -1.05 5.27
CA LYS A 179 6.15 -0.86 4.11
C LYS A 179 4.84 -0.21 4.52
N TRP A 180 4.38 0.76 3.75
CA TRP A 180 3.05 1.32 3.88
C TRP A 180 2.05 0.44 3.15
N VAL A 181 0.98 0.06 3.82
CA VAL A 181 -0.11 -0.78 3.31
C VAL A 181 -1.45 -0.20 3.73
N TYR A 182 -2.53 -0.61 3.08
CA TYR A 182 -3.87 -0.18 3.44
C TYR A 182 -4.71 -1.35 3.90
N TYR A 183 -5.28 -1.21 5.11
CA TYR A 183 -6.27 -2.12 5.67
C TYR A 183 -7.64 -1.47 5.65
N ASP A 184 -8.63 -2.16 5.10
CA ASP A 184 -10.01 -1.70 5.07
C ASP A 184 -10.48 -1.23 6.45
N SER A 185 -11.08 -0.06 6.51
CA SER A 185 -11.42 0.61 7.77
C SER A 185 -12.46 -0.12 8.63
N ILE A 186 -13.21 -1.03 8.04
CA ILE A 186 -14.27 -1.80 8.72
C ILE A 186 -13.80 -3.21 9.02
N THR A 187 -13.26 -3.90 8.01
CA THR A 187 -12.95 -5.32 8.09
C THR A 187 -11.52 -5.62 8.53
N GLY A 188 -10.60 -4.65 8.46
CA GLY A 188 -9.17 -4.83 8.70
C GLY A 188 -8.45 -5.65 7.64
N ARG A 189 -9.08 -5.96 6.49
CA ARG A 189 -8.47 -6.73 5.41
C ARG A 189 -7.53 -5.86 4.61
N MET A 190 -6.33 -6.37 4.29
CA MET A 190 -5.39 -5.68 3.39
C MET A 190 -6.04 -5.45 2.03
N GLN A 191 -5.86 -4.24 1.50
CA GLN A 191 -6.37 -3.81 0.21
C GLN A 191 -5.23 -3.66 -0.80
N TYR A 192 -5.56 -3.84 -2.07
CA TYR A 192 -4.62 -3.85 -3.20
C TYR A 192 -5.15 -2.99 -4.34
N GLY A 193 -4.26 -2.64 -5.28
CA GLY A 193 -4.61 -1.87 -6.46
C GLY A 193 -4.92 -0.40 -6.11
N GLU A 194 -5.71 0.22 -6.97
CA GLU A 194 -6.10 1.62 -6.77
C GLU A 194 -7.13 1.75 -5.64
N GLN A 195 -6.89 2.67 -4.72
CA GLN A 195 -7.76 2.98 -3.59
C GLN A 195 -8.05 4.48 -3.54
N TYR A 196 -9.31 4.82 -3.24
CA TYR A 196 -9.74 6.19 -3.04
C TYR A 196 -10.01 6.43 -1.54
N ILE A 197 -9.12 7.19 -0.89
CA ILE A 197 -9.11 7.36 0.56
C ILE A 197 -9.10 8.86 0.86
N ASP A 198 -10.06 9.35 1.61
CA ASP A 198 -10.19 10.76 2.04
C ASP A 198 -10.04 11.77 0.88
N GLY A 199 -10.62 11.45 -0.28
CA GLY A 199 -10.60 12.31 -1.47
C GLY A 199 -9.33 12.20 -2.33
N ASN A 200 -8.37 11.35 -1.98
CA ASN A 200 -7.12 11.15 -2.71
C ASN A 200 -7.03 9.75 -3.31
N ARG A 201 -6.34 9.62 -4.43
CA ARG A 201 -6.03 8.32 -5.05
C ARG A 201 -4.66 7.84 -4.60
N TYR A 202 -4.60 6.55 -4.26
CA TYR A 202 -3.40 5.80 -3.91
C TYR A 202 -3.34 4.53 -4.73
N TYR A 203 -2.17 3.96 -4.83
CA TYR A 203 -2.01 2.64 -5.41
C TYR A 203 -1.21 1.74 -4.48
N PHE A 204 -1.73 0.54 -4.26
CA PHE A 204 -1.08 -0.50 -3.46
C PHE A 204 -0.77 -1.67 -4.38
N ASP A 205 0.50 -2.04 -4.45
CA ASP A 205 0.95 -3.14 -5.31
C ASP A 205 0.08 -4.39 -5.15
N THR A 206 -0.32 -4.98 -6.26
CA THR A 206 -1.32 -6.07 -6.27
C THR A 206 -0.81 -7.39 -5.69
N VAL A 207 0.50 -7.53 -5.49
CA VAL A 207 1.13 -8.73 -4.95
C VAL A 207 1.55 -8.52 -3.49
N THR A 208 2.23 -7.43 -3.22
CA THR A 208 2.85 -7.15 -1.91
C THR A 208 1.98 -6.28 -1.01
N GLY A 209 1.00 -5.56 -1.56
CA GLY A 209 0.22 -4.54 -0.87
C GLY A 209 1.00 -3.26 -0.55
N LYS A 210 2.27 -3.13 -1.00
CA LYS A 210 3.10 -1.95 -0.73
C LYS A 210 2.57 -0.74 -1.48
N MET A 211 2.44 0.40 -0.80
CA MET A 211 2.03 1.68 -1.37
C MET A 211 3.05 2.19 -2.37
N ALA A 212 2.59 2.64 -3.52
CA ALA A 212 3.42 3.25 -4.55
C ALA A 212 3.90 4.64 -4.13
N HIS A 213 5.16 4.94 -4.41
CA HIS A 213 5.80 6.23 -4.25
C HIS A 213 6.67 6.54 -5.46
N GLY A 214 6.78 7.82 -5.84
CA GLY A 214 7.54 8.24 -7.00
C GLY A 214 6.90 7.78 -8.32
N LYS A 215 7.73 7.61 -9.35
CA LYS A 215 7.30 7.16 -10.67
C LYS A 215 7.05 5.65 -10.65
N TYR A 216 5.83 5.23 -10.92
CA TYR A 216 5.38 3.83 -10.81
C TYR A 216 4.71 3.37 -12.10
N TYR A 217 5.19 2.25 -12.66
CA TYR A 217 4.63 1.67 -13.89
C TYR A 217 3.54 0.66 -13.56
N ARG A 218 2.33 0.84 -14.13
CA ARG A 218 1.23 -0.11 -14.04
C ARG A 218 0.31 0.00 -15.28
N ASP A 219 -0.34 -1.06 -15.63
CA ASP A 219 -1.38 -1.10 -16.67
C ASP A 219 -0.95 -0.46 -18.01
N GLY A 220 0.35 -0.54 -18.36
CA GLY A 220 0.88 -0.01 -19.61
C GLY A 220 1.27 1.47 -19.60
N ALA A 221 1.19 2.17 -18.45
CA ALA A 221 1.57 3.56 -18.30
C ALA A 221 2.36 3.83 -17.01
N TYR A 222 3.10 4.93 -16.99
CA TYR A 222 3.67 5.46 -15.77
C TYR A 222 2.69 6.41 -15.08
N TYR A 223 2.72 6.39 -13.76
CA TYR A 223 2.00 7.30 -12.86
C TYR A 223 2.99 7.89 -11.87
N TYR A 224 2.67 9.02 -11.28
CA TYR A 224 3.51 9.61 -10.25
C TYR A 224 2.73 9.72 -8.94
N TYR A 225 3.33 9.19 -7.89
CA TYR A 225 2.82 9.25 -6.53
C TYR A 225 3.78 10.09 -5.69
N ASP A 226 3.25 11.02 -4.91
CA ASP A 226 4.06 11.83 -4.00
C ASP A 226 4.97 10.93 -3.15
N THR A 227 6.24 11.29 -3.08
CA THR A 227 7.29 10.43 -2.48
C THR A 227 7.16 10.27 -0.97
N VAL A 228 6.37 11.14 -0.31
CA VAL A 228 6.16 11.11 1.14
C VAL A 228 4.78 10.57 1.48
N THR A 229 3.75 11.07 0.81
CA THR A 229 2.35 10.76 1.14
C THR A 229 1.78 9.58 0.36
N GLY A 230 2.37 9.23 -0.80
CA GLY A 230 1.84 8.23 -1.72
C GLY A 230 0.61 8.67 -2.51
N ILE A 231 0.22 9.96 -2.43
CA ILE A 231 -0.93 10.50 -3.16
C ILE A 231 -0.58 10.63 -4.64
N MET A 232 -1.46 10.13 -5.52
CA MET A 232 -1.31 10.26 -6.97
C MET A 232 -1.27 11.73 -7.37
N GLN A 233 -0.30 12.09 -8.22
CA GLN A 233 -0.09 13.43 -8.73
C GLN A 233 -0.61 13.56 -10.16
N TYR A 234 -1.00 14.77 -10.53
CA TYR A 234 -1.58 15.13 -11.82
C TYR A 234 -0.93 16.42 -12.35
N GLY A 235 -1.09 16.68 -13.65
CA GLY A 235 -0.57 17.88 -14.29
C GLY A 235 0.93 17.90 -14.39
N GLU A 236 1.52 19.08 -14.34
CA GLU A 236 2.96 19.27 -14.41
C GLU A 236 3.67 18.84 -13.13
N GLN A 237 4.73 18.06 -13.28
CA GLN A 237 5.57 17.59 -12.17
C GLN A 237 7.04 17.71 -12.56
N THR A 238 7.85 18.24 -11.65
CA THR A 238 9.31 18.24 -11.80
C THR A 238 9.87 17.07 -11.01
N ILE A 239 10.54 16.13 -11.68
CA ILE A 239 11.10 14.93 -11.09
C ILE A 239 12.57 14.84 -11.48
N ASP A 240 13.46 14.84 -10.48
CA ASP A 240 14.92 14.79 -10.67
C ASP A 240 15.49 15.90 -11.56
N GLY A 241 14.77 17.00 -11.73
CA GLY A 241 15.16 18.17 -12.55
C GLY A 241 14.53 18.22 -13.92
N ASP A 242 13.89 17.15 -14.37
CA ASP A 242 13.13 17.10 -15.62
C ASP A 242 11.64 17.38 -15.37
N GLU A 243 11.00 17.99 -16.38
CA GLU A 243 9.56 18.28 -16.34
C GLU A 243 8.77 17.16 -17.03
N TYR A 244 7.66 16.75 -16.38
CA TYR A 244 6.73 15.73 -16.86
C TYR A 244 5.31 16.27 -16.82
N TYR A 245 4.43 15.67 -17.58
CA TYR A 245 3.00 15.93 -17.49
C TYR A 245 2.23 14.64 -17.27
N PHE A 246 1.38 14.64 -16.25
CA PHE A 246 0.48 13.55 -15.94
C PHE A 246 -0.94 14.00 -16.24
N ASP A 247 -1.65 13.24 -17.06
CA ASP A 247 -3.02 13.54 -17.48
C ASP A 247 -3.91 13.84 -16.27
N THR A 248 -4.67 14.93 -16.35
CA THR A 248 -5.44 15.44 -15.20
C THR A 248 -6.65 14.60 -14.81
N GLU A 249 -7.11 13.69 -15.67
CA GLU A 249 -8.25 12.80 -15.40
C GLU A 249 -7.77 11.41 -14.97
N THR A 250 -6.81 10.87 -15.70
CA THR A 250 -6.33 9.50 -15.50
C THR A 250 -5.11 9.40 -14.60
N GLY A 251 -4.28 10.44 -14.54
CA GLY A 251 -2.99 10.46 -13.87
C GLY A 251 -1.87 9.74 -14.65
N ALA A 252 -2.14 9.27 -15.87
CA ALA A 252 -1.14 8.61 -16.70
C ALA A 252 -0.12 9.61 -17.23
N MET A 253 1.17 9.24 -17.22
CA MET A 253 2.24 10.04 -17.82
C MET A 253 1.99 10.20 -19.31
N VAL A 254 2.11 11.43 -19.79
CA VAL A 254 1.95 11.75 -21.19
C VAL A 254 3.29 11.71 -21.89
N THR A 255 3.30 11.21 -23.14
CA THR A 255 4.45 11.23 -24.07
C THR A 255 4.01 11.84 -25.40
N GLY A 256 4.96 12.27 -26.21
CA GLY A 256 4.68 12.88 -27.51
C GLY A 256 4.09 14.29 -27.43
N GLU A 257 3.19 14.61 -28.35
CA GLU A 257 2.59 15.94 -28.48
C GLU A 257 1.35 16.12 -27.59
N VAL A 258 1.26 17.24 -26.89
CA VAL A 258 0.09 17.63 -26.08
C VAL A 258 -0.28 19.08 -26.38
N GLU A 259 -1.57 19.33 -26.66
CA GLU A 259 -2.12 20.67 -26.73
C GLU A 259 -2.79 21.07 -25.42
N ARG A 260 -2.34 22.17 -24.81
CA ARG A 260 -2.90 22.74 -23.59
C ARG A 260 -3.01 24.25 -23.72
N ASP A 261 -4.17 24.79 -23.39
CA ASP A 261 -4.43 26.24 -23.42
C ASP A 261 -4.06 26.90 -24.77
N GLY A 262 -4.25 26.18 -25.89
CA GLY A 262 -3.95 26.64 -27.24
C GLY A 262 -2.47 26.66 -27.59
N ARG A 263 -1.62 26.00 -26.81
CA ARG A 263 -0.19 25.80 -27.07
C ARG A 263 0.16 24.34 -27.14
N TYR A 264 1.17 24.01 -27.94
CA TYR A 264 1.70 22.66 -28.08
C TYR A 264 2.95 22.49 -27.24
N TYR A 265 3.03 21.36 -26.55
CA TYR A 265 4.14 20.89 -25.73
C TYR A 265 4.56 19.52 -26.24
N TYR A 266 5.85 19.21 -26.14
CA TYR A 266 6.39 17.95 -26.63
C TYR A 266 7.17 17.24 -25.54
N TYR A 267 6.83 15.98 -25.34
CA TYR A 267 7.43 15.09 -24.34
C TYR A 267 8.12 13.94 -25.09
N ASP A 268 9.27 13.52 -24.61
CA ASP A 268 10.00 12.39 -25.17
C ASP A 268 9.17 11.10 -25.10
N ASP A 269 9.16 10.33 -26.19
CA ASP A 269 8.29 9.15 -26.34
C ASP A 269 8.70 7.99 -25.43
N GLU A 270 9.97 7.92 -24.99
CA GLU A 270 10.51 6.83 -24.17
C GLU A 270 10.52 7.21 -22.67
N THR A 271 10.97 8.41 -22.36
CA THR A 271 11.19 8.86 -20.98
C THR A 271 10.00 9.64 -20.41
N GLY A 272 9.18 10.26 -21.26
CA GLY A 272 8.11 11.18 -20.91
C GLY A 272 8.59 12.54 -20.39
N ALA A 273 9.91 12.81 -20.43
CA ALA A 273 10.44 14.11 -20.06
C ALA A 273 10.11 15.15 -21.13
N MET A 274 9.81 16.39 -20.73
CA MET A 274 9.57 17.48 -21.66
C MET A 274 10.84 17.76 -22.47
N LEU A 275 10.72 17.84 -23.79
CA LEU A 275 11.84 18.16 -24.66
C LEU A 275 12.37 19.56 -24.36
N GLY A 276 13.66 19.79 -24.61
CA GLY A 276 14.24 21.10 -24.54
C GLY A 276 13.57 22.11 -25.51
N LEU A 277 13.56 23.41 -25.18
CA LEU A 277 12.84 24.43 -25.96
C LEU A 277 13.17 24.38 -27.45
N GLY A 278 14.43 24.23 -27.80
CA GLY A 278 14.85 24.14 -29.20
C GLY A 278 14.28 22.94 -29.94
N GLU A 279 14.24 21.78 -29.28
CA GLU A 279 13.66 20.58 -29.88
C GLU A 279 12.13 20.71 -30.01
N GLN A 280 11.46 21.33 -29.04
CA GLN A 280 10.03 21.63 -29.12
C GLN A 280 9.73 22.57 -30.29
N ILE A 281 10.54 23.62 -30.51
CA ILE A 281 10.43 24.53 -31.66
C ILE A 281 10.52 23.75 -32.97
N VAL A 282 11.49 22.85 -33.09
CA VAL A 282 11.67 22.01 -34.28
C VAL A 282 10.46 21.12 -34.53
N LYS A 283 9.96 20.42 -33.47
CA LYS A 283 8.78 19.55 -33.54
C LYS A 283 7.54 20.33 -33.97
N TYR A 284 7.35 21.53 -33.44
CA TYR A 284 6.22 22.35 -33.82
C TYR A 284 6.32 22.87 -35.24
N ALA A 285 7.54 23.31 -35.66
CA ALA A 285 7.82 23.78 -37.01
C ALA A 285 7.54 22.69 -38.07
N GLU A 286 7.80 21.40 -37.74
CA GLU A 286 7.59 20.28 -38.62
C GLU A 286 6.15 20.17 -39.12
N LYS A 287 5.17 20.59 -38.31
CA LYS A 287 3.73 20.57 -38.64
C LYS A 287 3.37 21.42 -39.86
N PHE A 288 4.22 22.38 -40.21
CA PHE A 288 3.98 23.33 -41.31
C PHE A 288 4.76 23.00 -42.59
N LEU A 289 5.51 21.91 -42.63
CA LEU A 289 6.15 21.44 -43.86
C LEU A 289 5.12 21.22 -44.96
N GLY A 290 5.42 21.69 -46.17
CA GLY A 290 4.49 21.63 -47.29
C GLY A 290 3.51 22.81 -47.36
N THR A 291 3.47 23.73 -46.39
CA THR A 291 2.68 24.97 -46.48
C THR A 291 3.24 25.87 -47.60
N PRO A 292 2.37 26.45 -48.46
CA PRO A 292 2.82 27.30 -49.56
C PRO A 292 3.55 28.59 -49.06
N TYR A 293 4.55 29.03 -49.84
CA TYR A 293 5.15 30.35 -49.64
C TYR A 293 4.20 31.46 -50.09
N THR A 294 3.99 32.43 -49.23
CA THR A 294 3.22 33.65 -49.56
C THR A 294 3.94 34.86 -49.03
N TRP A 295 4.31 35.78 -49.94
CA TRP A 295 4.95 37.04 -49.54
C TRP A 295 4.10 37.83 -48.56
N GLY A 296 4.65 38.13 -47.38
CA GLY A 296 3.92 38.80 -46.31
C GLY A 296 3.02 37.85 -45.50
N GLY A 297 2.99 36.55 -45.79
CA GLY A 297 2.19 35.55 -45.11
C GLY A 297 2.68 35.22 -43.69
N THR A 298 1.73 35.01 -42.75
CA THR A 298 2.01 34.82 -41.32
C THR A 298 1.16 33.72 -40.67
N SER A 299 0.43 32.93 -41.47
CA SER A 299 -0.43 31.86 -40.92
C SER A 299 -0.44 30.62 -41.80
N PRO A 300 -0.72 29.44 -41.25
CA PRO A 300 -0.83 28.22 -42.04
C PRO A 300 -1.95 28.30 -43.11
N ASP A 301 -3.02 29.03 -42.83
CA ASP A 301 -4.18 29.15 -43.72
C ASP A 301 -3.88 30.00 -44.98
N THR A 302 -3.03 30.99 -44.84
CA THR A 302 -2.71 31.95 -45.91
C THR A 302 -1.35 31.72 -46.54
N GLY A 303 -0.54 30.81 -45.99
CA GLY A 303 0.86 30.62 -46.31
C GLY A 303 1.79 31.51 -45.50
N PHE A 304 3.09 31.26 -45.61
CA PHE A 304 4.13 31.98 -44.87
C PHE A 304 5.20 32.60 -45.78
N ASP A 305 5.72 33.76 -45.39
CA ASP A 305 7.08 34.12 -45.80
C ASP A 305 8.08 33.64 -44.73
N CYS A 306 9.38 33.81 -44.97
CA CYS A 306 10.44 33.30 -44.10
C CYS A 306 10.32 33.78 -42.65
N SER A 307 10.14 35.04 -42.42
CA SER A 307 10.03 35.62 -41.08
C SER A 307 8.65 35.50 -40.47
N GLY A 308 7.58 35.35 -41.27
CA GLY A 308 6.26 35.00 -40.80
C GLY A 308 6.17 33.58 -40.30
N PHE A 309 6.87 32.65 -40.94
CA PHE A 309 7.00 31.27 -40.50
C PHE A 309 7.70 31.18 -39.13
N THR A 310 8.88 31.75 -38.98
CA THR A 310 9.60 31.76 -37.70
C THR A 310 8.80 32.48 -36.61
N GLN A 311 8.20 33.64 -36.91
CA GLN A 311 7.36 34.37 -35.98
C GLN A 311 6.20 33.52 -35.47
N TYR A 312 5.52 32.81 -36.34
CA TYR A 312 4.38 31.95 -35.97
C TYR A 312 4.82 30.77 -35.09
N VAL A 313 5.91 30.10 -35.48
CA VAL A 313 6.43 28.93 -34.72
C VAL A 313 6.85 29.37 -33.31
N TYR A 314 7.63 30.42 -33.17
CA TYR A 314 8.14 30.87 -31.88
C TYR A 314 7.05 31.45 -30.96
N SER A 315 5.96 32.00 -31.55
CA SER A 315 4.83 32.53 -30.77
C SER A 315 4.11 31.44 -29.96
N ASN A 316 4.11 30.16 -30.41
CA ASN A 316 3.58 29.03 -29.62
C ASN A 316 4.30 28.89 -28.28
N PHE A 317 5.55 29.24 -28.20
CA PHE A 317 6.39 29.17 -27.00
C PHE A 317 6.46 30.49 -26.22
N GLY A 318 5.65 31.47 -26.60
CA GLY A 318 5.61 32.78 -25.94
C GLY A 318 6.79 33.68 -26.32
N ILE A 319 7.48 33.37 -27.42
CA ILE A 319 8.59 34.18 -27.96
C ILE A 319 8.07 35.03 -29.11
N ASP A 320 8.00 36.35 -28.90
CA ASP A 320 7.53 37.29 -29.88
C ASP A 320 8.71 37.78 -30.76
N LEU A 321 8.81 37.25 -31.97
CA LEU A 321 9.79 37.67 -32.94
C LEU A 321 9.29 38.86 -33.75
N ASP A 322 10.22 39.76 -34.15
CA ASP A 322 9.95 40.87 -35.05
C ASP A 322 9.46 40.38 -36.42
N ARG A 323 8.70 41.23 -37.14
CA ARG A 323 8.09 40.83 -38.43
C ARG A 323 9.08 40.56 -39.55
N THR A 324 10.26 41.14 -39.55
CA THR A 324 11.20 41.01 -40.67
C THR A 324 12.44 40.19 -40.30
N SER A 325 12.97 39.41 -41.24
CA SER A 325 14.17 38.59 -41.02
C SER A 325 15.40 39.42 -40.55
N SER A 326 15.53 40.63 -41.01
CA SER A 326 16.63 41.55 -40.58
C SER A 326 16.44 42.06 -39.15
N ALA A 327 15.21 42.18 -38.65
CA ALA A 327 14.90 42.55 -37.27
C ALA A 327 15.07 41.36 -36.33
N GLN A 328 14.56 40.20 -36.71
CA GLN A 328 14.73 38.94 -35.96
C GLN A 328 16.18 38.59 -35.69
N ARG A 329 17.05 38.78 -36.69
CA ARG A 329 18.51 38.61 -36.54
C ARG A 329 19.13 39.46 -35.42
N ARG A 330 18.57 40.62 -35.11
CA ARG A 330 19.07 41.54 -34.08
C ARG A 330 18.43 41.32 -32.73
N GLN A 331 17.44 40.48 -32.67
CA GLN A 331 16.59 40.29 -31.48
C GLN A 331 17.15 39.22 -30.53
N GLY A 332 17.73 38.13 -31.07
CA GLY A 332 18.34 37.06 -30.30
C GLY A 332 19.81 37.31 -29.95
N GLU A 333 20.37 36.53 -29.08
CA GLU A 333 21.79 36.47 -28.80
C GLU A 333 22.53 35.81 -29.97
N ALA A 334 23.66 36.38 -30.37
CA ALA A 334 24.46 35.83 -31.48
C ALA A 334 25.07 34.49 -31.05
N VAL A 335 24.97 33.48 -31.92
CA VAL A 335 25.53 32.15 -31.73
C VAL A 335 26.61 31.91 -32.79
N ASP A 336 27.76 31.36 -32.38
CA ASP A 336 28.81 30.96 -33.31
C ASP A 336 28.36 29.76 -34.15
N GLU A 337 28.85 29.62 -35.38
CA GLU A 337 28.42 28.58 -36.32
C GLU A 337 28.62 27.15 -35.77
N ASP A 338 29.69 26.94 -35.01
CA ASP A 338 30.00 25.63 -34.38
C ASP A 338 29.10 25.30 -33.17
N ASP A 339 28.39 26.31 -32.63
CA ASP A 339 27.55 26.18 -31.42
C ASP A 339 26.04 26.25 -31.73
N ILE A 340 25.65 26.21 -33.02
CA ILE A 340 24.25 26.22 -33.44
C ILE A 340 23.56 24.95 -33.01
N MET A 341 22.43 25.08 -32.28
CA MET A 341 21.62 23.97 -31.80
C MET A 341 20.23 23.97 -32.44
N PRO A 342 19.53 22.80 -32.45
CA PRO A 342 18.15 22.76 -32.91
C PRO A 342 17.29 23.82 -32.24
N GLY A 343 16.46 24.52 -33.02
CA GLY A 343 15.65 25.63 -32.57
C GLY A 343 16.32 27.01 -32.69
N ASP A 344 17.60 27.13 -33.05
CA ASP A 344 18.22 28.41 -33.31
C ASP A 344 17.78 29.00 -34.67
N LEU A 345 17.69 30.32 -34.75
CA LEU A 345 17.47 31.01 -36.01
C LEU A 345 18.77 31.09 -36.83
N VAL A 346 18.70 30.67 -38.06
CA VAL A 346 19.80 30.85 -39.03
C VAL A 346 19.44 31.97 -40.01
N CYS A 347 20.25 32.99 -40.05
CA CYS A 347 19.97 34.26 -40.73
C CYS A 347 20.82 34.45 -41.97
N TYR A 348 20.18 34.90 -43.03
CA TYR A 348 20.76 35.20 -44.33
C TYR A 348 20.39 36.62 -44.77
N SER A 349 20.99 37.13 -45.84
CA SER A 349 20.60 38.41 -46.41
C SER A 349 19.16 38.33 -46.96
N GLY A 350 18.21 38.94 -46.26
CA GLY A 350 16.79 38.95 -46.66
C GLY A 350 16.03 37.65 -46.37
N HIS A 351 16.61 36.70 -45.60
CA HIS A 351 15.98 35.42 -45.29
C HIS A 351 16.32 34.93 -43.86
N VAL A 352 15.48 34.10 -43.31
CA VAL A 352 15.65 33.45 -42.00
C VAL A 352 15.07 32.04 -42.05
N ALA A 353 15.68 31.12 -41.26
CA ALA A 353 15.31 29.73 -41.17
C ALA A 353 15.47 29.26 -39.73
N ILE A 354 14.92 28.07 -39.40
CA ILE A 354 15.09 27.38 -38.14
C ILE A 354 16.08 26.24 -38.34
N TYR A 355 17.15 26.17 -37.54
CA TYR A 355 18.06 25.03 -37.53
C TYR A 355 17.41 23.84 -36.86
N VAL A 356 17.47 22.66 -37.50
CA VAL A 356 16.81 21.45 -37.02
C VAL A 356 17.76 20.32 -36.65
N GLY A 357 19.05 20.58 -36.63
CA GLY A 357 20.09 19.59 -36.41
C GLY A 357 20.62 18.95 -37.71
N ASN A 358 21.68 18.19 -37.59
CA ASN A 358 22.30 17.44 -38.70
C ASN A 358 22.56 18.28 -39.95
N ASN A 359 22.98 19.52 -39.79
CA ASN A 359 23.18 20.52 -40.87
C ASN A 359 21.92 20.77 -41.72
N GLN A 360 20.73 20.62 -41.14
CA GLN A 360 19.48 20.90 -41.84
C GLN A 360 18.75 22.09 -41.22
N ILE A 361 18.01 22.79 -42.10
CA ILE A 361 17.16 23.91 -41.73
C ILE A 361 15.73 23.70 -42.26
N TYR A 362 14.73 24.20 -41.51
CA TYR A 362 13.39 24.45 -42.06
C TYR A 362 13.29 25.90 -42.48
N HIS A 363 12.85 26.13 -43.69
CA HIS A 363 12.67 27.48 -44.19
C HIS A 363 11.47 27.62 -45.11
N ALA A 364 10.90 28.81 -45.15
CA ALA A 364 9.84 29.11 -46.10
C ALA A 364 10.41 29.25 -47.49
N SER A 365 10.21 28.24 -48.29
CA SER A 365 10.33 28.16 -49.74
C SER A 365 8.96 27.80 -50.31
N ASP A 366 8.87 27.49 -51.56
CA ASP A 366 7.59 27.06 -52.14
C ASP A 366 7.62 25.56 -52.49
N PRO A 367 7.08 24.68 -51.60
CA PRO A 367 6.53 24.97 -50.27
C PRO A 367 7.60 25.02 -49.15
N ILE A 368 7.19 25.29 -47.88
CA ILE A 368 8.07 25.17 -46.69
C ILE A 368 8.70 23.77 -46.70
N GLY A 369 10.02 23.74 -46.54
CA GLY A 369 10.75 22.48 -46.62
C GLY A 369 12.11 22.50 -45.98
N TYR A 370 12.86 21.45 -46.20
CA TYR A 370 14.22 21.25 -45.74
C TYR A 370 15.24 21.86 -46.69
N ALA A 371 16.32 22.39 -46.13
CA ALA A 371 17.52 22.67 -46.90
C ALA A 371 18.76 22.22 -46.12
N ASP A 372 19.81 21.86 -46.84
CA ASP A 372 21.10 21.47 -46.28
C ASP A 372 21.96 22.70 -46.04
N LEU A 373 22.18 23.03 -44.76
CA LEU A 373 23.02 24.16 -44.33
C LEU A 373 24.47 24.05 -44.84
N SER A 374 24.97 22.83 -45.04
CA SER A 374 26.33 22.58 -45.53
C SER A 374 26.49 22.81 -47.04
N SER A 375 25.40 23.02 -47.77
CA SER A 375 25.47 23.30 -49.21
C SER A 375 26.17 24.66 -49.49
N SER A 376 26.90 24.75 -50.61
CA SER A 376 27.66 25.94 -50.95
C SER A 376 26.79 27.20 -51.06
N TYR A 377 25.53 27.08 -51.45
CA TYR A 377 24.59 28.20 -51.49
C TYR A 377 24.33 28.78 -50.10
N TRP A 378 23.93 27.94 -49.15
CA TRP A 378 23.60 28.41 -47.81
C TRP A 378 24.82 28.88 -47.03
N GLN A 379 25.97 28.21 -47.17
CA GLN A 379 27.23 28.62 -46.57
C GLN A 379 27.71 30.01 -47.03
N GLN A 380 27.60 30.30 -48.35
CA GLN A 380 28.01 31.60 -48.90
C GLN A 380 27.08 32.76 -48.51
N HIS A 381 25.83 32.48 -48.12
CA HIS A 381 24.83 33.48 -47.80
C HIS A 381 24.54 33.61 -46.29
N LEU A 382 25.13 32.74 -45.47
CA LEU A 382 25.01 32.78 -44.03
C LEU A 382 25.61 34.07 -43.47
N ILE A 383 24.86 34.79 -42.63
CA ILE A 383 25.31 36.06 -42.03
C ILE A 383 25.23 36.02 -40.50
N GLY A 384 24.85 34.88 -39.91
CA GLY A 384 24.86 34.62 -38.48
C GLY A 384 23.69 33.75 -38.02
N ALA A 385 23.78 33.31 -36.77
CA ALA A 385 22.71 32.61 -36.07
C ALA A 385 22.38 33.34 -34.78
N GLY A 386 21.19 33.08 -34.25
CA GLY A 386 20.73 33.65 -32.98
C GLY A 386 19.80 32.69 -32.20
N ARG A 387 19.91 32.75 -30.89
CA ARG A 387 19.16 31.95 -29.95
C ARG A 387 18.25 32.80 -29.10
#